data_721af7fef2263ea96d457449094752b5
#
_entry.id   721af7fef2263ea96d457449094752b5
#
_cell.length_a   1.000
_cell.length_b   1.000
_cell.length_c   1.000
_cell.angle_alpha   90.00
_cell.angle_beta   90.00
_cell.angle_gamma   90.00
#
_symmetry.space_group_name_H-M   'P 1'
#
loop_
_entity.id
_entity.type
_entity.pdbx_description
1 polymer ?
#
loop_
_entity_poly.entity_id
_entity_poly.type
_entity_poly.pdbx_seq_one_letter_code
_entity_poly.pdbx_strand_id
1 'polypeptide(L)'
;MRGSTIIGVRKSEGGARATAYRNCYSEKDGKTDEYRPIFWYTNDDKRCYEQHYGIVHSKCYTEYGLKRTGCCGCPCGRNLEEELEILQKHESLLYRAVNNVFGDSYEFIRRYKQFCEEMSLKHGSYSRYLRNR
;
A
#
# COMPACT_ATOMS: atom_id res chain seq x y z
N MET A 1 -8.00 33.95 4.60
CA MET A 1 -7.87 32.93 5.66
C MET A 1 -6.86 31.88 5.20
N ARG A 2 -5.82 31.57 6.02
CA ARG A 2 -4.94 30.43 5.74
C ARG A 2 -5.72 29.15 6.06
N GLY A 3 -5.76 28.21 5.14
CA GLY A 3 -6.34 26.89 5.38
C GLY A 3 -5.35 25.99 6.13
N SER A 4 -5.85 25.00 6.87
CA SER A 4 -5.03 23.95 7.50
C SER A 4 -5.51 22.59 7.03
N THR A 5 -4.58 21.71 6.67
CA THR A 5 -4.86 20.33 6.29
C THR A 5 -4.45 19.39 7.43
N ILE A 6 -5.35 18.49 7.83
CA ILE A 6 -5.06 17.46 8.81
C ILE A 6 -4.83 16.14 8.08
N ILE A 7 -3.70 15.48 8.35
CA ILE A 7 -3.27 14.24 7.68
C ILE A 7 -3.05 13.14 8.70
N GLY A 8 -3.77 12.02 8.57
CA GLY A 8 -3.64 10.84 9.42
C GLY A 8 -2.46 9.95 9.00
N VAL A 9 -1.24 10.40 9.23
CA VAL A 9 0.01 9.70 8.91
C VAL A 9 0.82 9.45 10.17
N ARG A 10 1.42 8.26 10.30
CA ARG A 10 2.35 7.91 11.36
C ARG A 10 3.76 7.68 10.81
N LYS A 11 4.78 8.13 11.54
CA LYS A 11 6.19 7.86 11.20
C LYS A 11 6.50 6.37 11.18
N SER A 12 5.87 5.59 12.07
CA SER A 12 6.03 4.14 12.18
C SER A 12 5.51 3.34 10.97
N GLU A 13 4.77 3.97 10.05
CA GLU A 13 4.36 3.30 8.79
C GLU A 13 5.52 3.10 7.81
N GLY A 14 6.64 3.79 8.01
CA GLY A 14 7.85 3.63 7.22
C GLY A 14 7.75 4.14 5.78
N GLY A 15 8.76 3.78 4.97
CA GLY A 15 8.79 4.08 3.54
C GLY A 15 8.75 5.57 3.20
N ALA A 16 8.13 5.91 2.07
CA ALA A 16 8.05 7.28 1.57
C ALA A 16 7.41 8.27 2.57
N ARG A 17 6.46 7.81 3.42
CA ARG A 17 5.81 8.66 4.42
C ARG A 17 6.76 9.08 5.54
N ALA A 18 7.60 8.15 6.02
CA ALA A 18 8.60 8.46 7.05
C ALA A 18 9.67 9.43 6.54
N THR A 19 9.96 9.40 5.23
CA THR A 19 10.95 10.27 4.59
C THR A 19 10.37 11.64 4.25
N ALA A 20 9.10 11.69 3.80
CA ALA A 20 8.43 12.92 3.37
C ALA A 20 8.12 13.87 4.54
N TYR A 21 7.88 13.32 5.73
CA TYR A 21 7.48 14.10 6.91
C TYR A 21 8.49 13.95 8.04
N ARG A 22 8.92 15.10 8.61
CA ARG A 22 9.87 15.13 9.72
C ARG A 22 9.22 15.38 11.07
N ASN A 23 8.12 16.14 11.08
CA ASN A 23 7.43 16.60 12.28
C ASN A 23 5.91 16.45 12.16
N CYS A 24 5.21 16.57 13.29
CA CYS A 24 3.74 16.57 13.35
C CYS A 24 3.11 17.82 12.73
N TYR A 25 3.87 18.89 12.54
CA TYR A 25 3.42 20.14 11.92
C TYR A 25 4.42 20.62 10.87
N SER A 26 3.92 21.19 9.78
CA SER A 26 4.72 21.87 8.75
C SER A 26 4.01 23.13 8.32
N GLU A 27 4.65 24.25 8.53
CA GLU A 27 4.24 25.53 7.96
C GLU A 27 4.78 25.63 6.52
N LYS A 28 3.94 26.07 5.60
CA LYS A 28 4.31 26.26 4.20
C LYS A 28 3.99 27.68 3.78
N ASP A 29 5.03 28.44 3.44
CA ASP A 29 4.86 29.79 2.94
C ASP A 29 3.97 29.84 1.69
N GLY A 30 2.90 30.63 1.77
CA GLY A 30 1.94 30.80 0.68
C GLY A 30 1.06 29.58 0.35
N LYS A 31 1.12 28.53 1.18
CA LYS A 31 0.34 27.28 1.02
C LYS A 31 -0.44 26.97 2.30
N THR A 32 -1.22 25.90 2.25
CA THR A 32 -1.96 25.35 3.39
C THR A 32 -0.99 24.70 4.38
N ASP A 33 -1.08 25.06 5.65
CA ASP A 33 -0.33 24.39 6.71
C ASP A 33 -0.80 22.95 6.88
N GLU A 34 0.13 22.06 7.23
CA GLU A 34 -0.17 20.64 7.41
C GLU A 34 0.03 20.23 8.86
N TYR A 35 -0.97 19.61 9.46
CA TYR A 35 -0.93 19.05 10.81
C TYR A 35 -1.17 17.54 10.78
N ARG A 36 -0.30 16.79 11.50
CA ARG A 36 -0.30 15.33 11.58
C ARG A 36 -0.40 14.89 13.05
N PRO A 37 -1.59 14.87 13.61
CA PRO A 37 -1.80 14.68 15.06
C PRO A 37 -1.28 13.34 15.59
N ILE A 38 -1.29 12.30 14.76
CA ILE A 38 -0.86 10.94 15.14
C ILE A 38 0.55 10.59 14.64
N PHE A 39 1.36 11.61 14.22
CA PHE A 39 2.64 11.37 13.57
C PHE A 39 3.61 10.51 14.40
N TRP A 40 3.64 10.73 15.70
CA TRP A 40 4.53 10.04 16.64
C TRP A 40 3.96 8.73 17.20
N TYR A 41 2.71 8.38 16.87
CA TYR A 41 2.11 7.14 17.35
C TYR A 41 2.89 5.93 16.85
N THR A 42 3.31 5.10 17.80
CA THR A 42 3.97 3.81 17.54
C THR A 42 2.94 2.73 17.21
N ASN A 43 3.41 1.52 16.89
CA ASN A 43 2.51 0.38 16.75
C ASN A 43 1.94 -0.08 18.09
N ASP A 44 2.64 0.19 19.20
CA ASP A 44 2.17 -0.14 20.55
C ASP A 44 1.05 0.79 20.97
N ASP A 45 1.19 2.11 20.71
CA ASP A 45 0.12 3.07 20.95
C ASP A 45 -1.14 2.71 20.17
N LYS A 46 -0.97 2.30 18.91
CA LYS A 46 -2.08 1.82 18.07
C LYS A 46 -2.76 0.61 18.72
N ARG A 47 -2.01 -0.40 19.16
CA ARG A 47 -2.56 -1.60 19.82
C ARG A 47 -3.29 -1.26 21.09
N CYS A 48 -2.71 -0.42 21.95
CA CYS A 48 -3.35 0.04 23.17
C CYS A 48 -4.68 0.74 22.89
N TYR A 49 -4.71 1.61 21.88
CA TYR A 49 -5.93 2.30 21.47
C TYR A 49 -7.00 1.31 20.98
N GLU A 50 -6.64 0.37 20.12
CA GLU A 50 -7.55 -0.65 19.59
C GLU A 50 -8.15 -1.53 20.69
N GLN A 51 -7.31 -1.94 21.66
CA GLN A 51 -7.76 -2.72 22.82
C GLN A 51 -8.69 -1.91 23.73
N HIS A 52 -8.33 -0.67 24.03
CA HIS A 52 -9.11 0.20 24.92
C HIS A 52 -10.51 0.48 24.38
N TYR A 53 -10.63 0.70 23.06
CA TYR A 53 -11.91 1.02 22.44
C TYR A 53 -12.60 -0.19 21.78
N GLY A 54 -12.08 -1.39 21.92
CA GLY A 54 -12.67 -2.61 21.36
C GLY A 54 -12.81 -2.57 19.86
N ILE A 55 -11.81 -1.99 19.14
CA ILE A 55 -11.89 -1.82 17.69
C ILE A 55 -11.74 -3.16 17.00
N VAL A 56 -12.75 -3.55 16.25
CA VAL A 56 -12.75 -4.76 15.41
C VAL A 56 -12.27 -4.39 14.02
N HIS A 57 -11.20 -5.06 13.58
CA HIS A 57 -10.70 -4.90 12.22
C HIS A 57 -11.59 -5.58 11.19
N SER A 58 -11.49 -5.11 9.94
CA SER A 58 -12.17 -5.69 8.80
C SER A 58 -11.75 -7.17 8.61
N LYS A 59 -12.65 -7.98 8.06
CA LYS A 59 -12.42 -9.38 7.69
C LYS A 59 -11.17 -9.59 6.82
N CYS A 60 -10.81 -8.61 6.02
CA CYS A 60 -9.57 -8.63 5.24
C CYS A 60 -8.33 -8.92 6.09
N TYR A 61 -8.28 -8.39 7.31
CA TYR A 61 -7.15 -8.60 8.23
C TYR A 61 -7.35 -9.81 9.14
N THR A 62 -8.57 -10.05 9.61
CA THR A 62 -8.85 -11.06 10.64
C THR A 62 -9.11 -12.45 10.08
N GLU A 63 -9.76 -12.53 8.91
CA GLU A 63 -10.17 -13.79 8.29
C GLU A 63 -9.38 -14.12 7.03
N TYR A 64 -9.09 -13.10 6.17
CA TYR A 64 -8.41 -13.34 4.89
C TYR A 64 -6.89 -13.26 4.99
N GLY A 65 -6.35 -12.80 6.12
CA GLY A 65 -4.92 -12.76 6.39
C GLY A 65 -4.14 -11.69 5.62
N LEU A 66 -4.81 -10.71 5.02
CA LEU A 66 -4.14 -9.61 4.33
C LEU A 66 -3.37 -8.73 5.33
N LYS A 67 -2.11 -8.48 5.06
CA LYS A 67 -1.28 -7.57 5.88
C LYS A 67 -1.56 -6.10 5.60
N ARG A 68 -2.03 -5.79 4.42
CA ARG A 68 -2.39 -4.43 3.98
C ARG A 68 -3.54 -4.52 2.99
N THR A 69 -4.45 -3.56 3.06
CA THR A 69 -5.46 -3.36 2.02
C THR A 69 -5.06 -2.16 1.17
N GLY A 70 -5.16 -2.32 -0.13
CA GLY A 70 -5.00 -1.25 -1.11
C GLY A 70 -6.26 -1.13 -1.97
N CYS A 71 -6.13 -0.63 -3.18
CA CYS A 71 -7.19 -0.74 -4.18
C CYS A 71 -7.35 -2.21 -4.55
N CYS A 72 -8.53 -2.75 -4.37
CA CYS A 72 -8.84 -4.15 -4.63
C CYS A 72 -8.49 -4.54 -6.07
N GLY A 73 -7.68 -5.60 -6.23
CA GLY A 73 -7.24 -6.07 -7.52
C GLY A 73 -6.42 -5.08 -8.35
N CYS A 74 -5.74 -4.12 -7.69
CA CYS A 74 -4.92 -3.14 -8.41
C CYS A 74 -3.79 -3.83 -9.20
N PRO A 75 -3.70 -3.65 -10.52
CA PRO A 75 -2.64 -4.26 -11.33
C PRO A 75 -1.22 -3.87 -10.87
N CYS A 76 -1.07 -2.68 -10.27
CA CYS A 76 0.19 -2.19 -9.72
C CYS A 76 0.46 -2.67 -8.28
N GLY A 77 -0.38 -3.53 -7.71
CA GLY A 77 -0.21 -4.10 -6.37
C GLY A 77 1.07 -4.94 -6.29
N ARG A 78 1.81 -4.81 -5.19
CA ARG A 78 3.05 -5.61 -5.01
C ARG A 78 2.77 -7.10 -4.91
N ASN A 79 1.66 -7.47 -4.28
CA ASN A 79 1.26 -8.84 -3.98
C ASN A 79 0.00 -9.22 -4.78
N LEU A 80 -0.04 -8.81 -6.06
CA LEU A 80 -1.23 -9.00 -6.91
C LEU A 80 -1.73 -10.44 -6.92
N GLU A 81 -0.85 -11.41 -7.10
CA GLU A 81 -1.26 -12.82 -7.22
C GLU A 81 -1.85 -13.34 -5.90
N GLU A 82 -1.21 -13.05 -4.77
CA GLU A 82 -1.71 -13.39 -3.44
C GLU A 82 -3.09 -12.75 -3.16
N GLU A 83 -3.24 -11.48 -3.53
CA GLU A 83 -4.52 -10.77 -3.40
C GLU A 83 -5.62 -11.39 -4.28
N LEU A 84 -5.29 -11.76 -5.52
CA LEU A 84 -6.25 -12.41 -6.44
C LEU A 84 -6.66 -13.80 -5.94
N GLU A 85 -5.75 -14.59 -5.39
CA GLU A 85 -6.06 -15.89 -4.78
C GLU A 85 -7.00 -15.74 -3.58
N ILE A 86 -6.73 -14.75 -2.73
CA ILE A 86 -7.59 -14.43 -1.58
C ILE A 86 -8.97 -13.99 -2.03
N LEU A 87 -9.06 -13.12 -3.05
CA LEU A 87 -10.33 -12.69 -3.61
C LEU A 87 -11.10 -13.87 -4.22
N GLN A 88 -10.43 -14.75 -4.95
CA GLN A 88 -11.05 -15.93 -5.53
C GLN A 88 -11.66 -16.84 -4.47
N LYS A 89 -10.95 -17.02 -3.35
CA LYS A 89 -11.35 -17.89 -2.25
C LYS A 89 -12.51 -17.32 -1.42
N HIS A 90 -12.45 -16.02 -1.09
CA HIS A 90 -13.34 -15.40 -0.12
C HIS A 90 -14.39 -14.48 -0.71
N GLU A 91 -14.12 -13.88 -1.88
CA GLU A 91 -14.93 -12.84 -2.51
C GLU A 91 -15.08 -13.08 -4.02
N SER A 92 -15.66 -14.22 -4.39
CA SER A 92 -15.72 -14.69 -5.79
C SER A 92 -16.41 -13.73 -6.77
N LEU A 93 -17.40 -12.95 -6.30
CA LEU A 93 -18.04 -11.91 -7.13
C LEU A 93 -17.09 -10.76 -7.42
N LEU A 94 -16.36 -10.32 -6.40
CA LEU A 94 -15.38 -9.25 -6.53
C LEU A 94 -14.20 -9.71 -7.39
N TYR A 95 -13.73 -10.96 -7.22
CA TYR A 95 -12.71 -11.56 -8.09
C TYR A 95 -13.12 -11.51 -9.56
N ARG A 96 -14.37 -11.90 -9.90
CA ARG A 96 -14.88 -11.81 -11.27
C ARG A 96 -14.92 -10.37 -11.77
N ALA A 97 -15.39 -9.43 -10.94
CA ALA A 97 -15.47 -8.02 -11.31
C ALA A 97 -14.09 -7.43 -11.63
N VAL A 98 -13.07 -7.66 -10.79
CA VAL A 98 -11.72 -7.15 -11.04
C VAL A 98 -11.06 -7.80 -12.24
N ASN A 99 -11.30 -9.09 -12.50
CA ASN A 99 -10.80 -9.75 -13.71
C ASN A 99 -11.47 -9.22 -14.98
N ASN A 100 -12.75 -8.89 -14.95
CA ASN A 100 -13.42 -8.26 -16.09
C ASN A 100 -12.85 -6.86 -16.40
N VAL A 101 -12.46 -6.11 -15.37
CA VAL A 101 -11.92 -4.74 -15.53
C VAL A 101 -10.43 -4.76 -15.87
N PHE A 102 -9.64 -5.62 -15.24
CA PHE A 102 -8.18 -5.57 -15.27
C PHE A 102 -7.52 -6.81 -15.90
N GLY A 103 -8.29 -7.75 -16.47
CA GLY A 103 -7.78 -9.01 -16.98
C GLY A 103 -6.60 -8.85 -17.94
N ASP A 104 -6.74 -7.95 -18.94
CA ASP A 104 -5.68 -7.65 -19.90
C ASP A 104 -4.44 -7.03 -19.24
N SER A 105 -4.65 -6.20 -18.22
CA SER A 105 -3.57 -5.59 -17.44
C SER A 105 -2.81 -6.64 -16.62
N TYR A 106 -3.51 -7.62 -16.06
CA TYR A 106 -2.88 -8.73 -15.34
C TYR A 106 -2.03 -9.59 -16.26
N GLU A 107 -2.57 -9.93 -17.45
CA GLU A 107 -1.82 -10.70 -18.45
C GLU A 107 -0.56 -9.96 -18.90
N PHE A 108 -0.69 -8.66 -19.20
CA PHE A 108 0.46 -7.83 -19.55
C PHE A 108 1.54 -7.82 -18.46
N ILE A 109 1.16 -7.65 -17.20
CA ILE A 109 2.12 -7.62 -16.08
C ILE A 109 2.82 -8.97 -15.90
N ARG A 110 2.10 -10.10 -16.03
CA ARG A 110 2.69 -11.43 -15.95
C ARG A 110 3.71 -11.65 -17.07
N ARG A 111 3.37 -11.30 -18.31
CA ARG A 111 4.29 -11.36 -19.46
C ARG A 111 5.48 -10.46 -19.29
N TYR A 112 5.28 -9.24 -18.78
CA TYR A 112 6.37 -8.30 -18.51
C TYR A 112 7.33 -8.81 -17.44
N LYS A 113 6.81 -9.36 -16.34
CA LYS A 113 7.65 -9.97 -15.29
C LYS A 113 8.48 -11.13 -15.84
N GLN A 114 7.85 -12.03 -16.59
CA GLN A 114 8.54 -13.14 -17.24
C GLN A 114 9.65 -12.66 -18.17
N PHE A 115 9.38 -11.67 -19.01
CA PHE A 115 10.38 -11.07 -19.87
C PHE A 115 11.55 -10.48 -19.09
N CYS A 116 11.29 -9.76 -17.99
CA CYS A 116 12.34 -9.20 -17.15
C CYS A 116 13.20 -10.30 -16.49
N GLU A 117 12.59 -11.41 -16.06
CA GLU A 117 13.31 -12.56 -15.50
C GLU A 117 14.21 -13.22 -16.55
N GLU A 118 13.70 -13.48 -17.75
CA GLU A 118 14.48 -14.05 -18.87
C GLU A 118 15.65 -13.15 -19.26
N MET A 119 15.44 -11.83 -19.31
CA MET A 119 16.50 -10.87 -19.62
C MET A 119 17.54 -10.78 -18.50
N SER A 120 17.14 -10.90 -17.24
CA SER A 120 18.05 -10.92 -16.09
C SER A 120 18.94 -12.16 -16.10
N LEU A 121 18.40 -13.32 -16.49
CA LEU A 121 19.15 -14.56 -16.64
C LEU A 121 20.17 -14.48 -17.79
N LYS A 122 19.80 -13.82 -18.91
CA LYS A 122 20.68 -13.68 -20.09
C LYS A 122 21.79 -12.64 -19.90
N HIS A 123 21.55 -11.60 -19.12
CA HIS A 123 22.43 -10.42 -19.04
C HIS A 123 22.77 -10.02 -17.59
N GLY A 124 23.11 -10.91 -16.72
CA GLY A 124 23.48 -10.81 -15.29
C GLY A 124 23.76 -9.44 -14.61
N SER A 125 23.74 -8.33 -15.34
CA SER A 125 23.95 -6.98 -14.85
C SER A 125 22.75 -6.02 -15.03
N TYR A 126 21.70 -6.41 -15.77
CA TYR A 126 20.57 -5.52 -16.05
C TYR A 126 19.68 -5.26 -14.83
N SER A 127 19.63 -6.20 -13.89
CA SER A 127 18.83 -6.06 -12.66
C SER A 127 19.36 -4.98 -11.71
N ARG A 128 20.64 -4.60 -11.85
CA ARG A 128 21.28 -3.57 -11.04
C ARG A 128 20.90 -2.16 -11.54
N TYR A 129 20.65 -2.02 -12.82
CA TYR A 129 20.27 -0.74 -13.45
C TYR A 129 18.85 -0.31 -13.12
N LEU A 130 17.90 -1.25 -13.01
CA LEU A 130 16.49 -0.97 -12.69
C LEU A 130 16.22 -0.72 -11.20
N ARG A 131 17.14 -1.09 -10.31
CA ARG A 131 17.02 -0.86 -8.87
C ARG A 131 17.45 0.54 -8.41
N ASN A 132 18.14 1.28 -9.25
CA ASN A 132 18.72 2.60 -8.92
C ASN A 132 17.97 3.78 -9.58
N ARG A 133 16.78 3.55 -10.10
CA ARG A 133 15.83 4.60 -10.51
C ARG A 133 14.56 4.46 -9.65
#